data_2ce20dc95a6d6e77385ff98babe9b138
#
_entry.id   2ce20dc95a6d6e77385ff98babe9b138
#
_cell.length_a   1.000
_cell.length_b   1.000
_cell.length_c   1.000
_cell.angle_alpha   90.00
_cell.angle_beta   90.00
_cell.angle_gamma   90.00
#
_symmetry.space_group_name_H-M   'P 1'
#
loop_
_entity.id
_entity.type
_entity.pdbx_description
1 polymer ?
#
loop_
_entity_poly.entity_id
_entity_poly.type
_entity_poly.pdbx_seq_one_letter_code
_entity_poly.pdbx_strand_id
1 'polypeptide(L)'
;MVEKEILVKLRAFQAAIEKAGIRVEKIILYGSRAAGACHEDSDIDVAVVSPDFGKDRFEEGVRLFQIAFKIDPRIEPIPISAESYKNDTWVPLVYEIREKGVAVHL
;
A
#
# COMPACT_ATOMS: atom_id res chain seq x y z
N MET A 1 13.82 6.17 -6.83
CA MET A 1 13.35 5.30 -7.93
C MET A 1 12.94 3.94 -7.37
N VAL A 2 11.81 3.43 -7.79
CA VAL A 2 11.33 2.13 -7.32
C VAL A 2 11.98 1.01 -8.14
N GLU A 3 12.51 0.02 -7.45
CA GLU A 3 13.16 -1.11 -8.10
C GLU A 3 12.17 -1.91 -8.96
N LYS A 4 12.65 -2.42 -10.08
CA LYS A 4 11.81 -3.19 -11.01
C LYS A 4 11.19 -4.41 -10.35
N GLU A 5 11.94 -5.12 -9.51
CA GLU A 5 11.43 -6.28 -8.77
C GLU A 5 10.25 -5.90 -7.90
N ILE A 6 10.34 -4.76 -7.22
CA ILE A 6 9.27 -4.28 -6.35
C ILE A 6 8.03 -3.92 -7.18
N LEU A 7 8.22 -3.29 -8.34
CA LEU A 7 7.09 -2.98 -9.22
C LEU A 7 6.35 -4.23 -9.67
N VAL A 8 7.09 -5.28 -10.02
CA VAL A 8 6.48 -6.56 -10.41
C VAL A 8 5.65 -7.14 -9.27
N LYS A 9 6.19 -7.11 -8.05
CA LYS A 9 5.48 -7.60 -6.87
C LYS A 9 4.22 -6.79 -6.59
N LEU A 10 4.31 -5.48 -6.70
CA LEU A 10 3.16 -4.60 -6.43
C LEU A 10 2.08 -4.73 -7.49
N ARG A 11 2.45 -4.98 -8.74
CA ARG A 11 1.46 -5.28 -9.80
C ARG A 11 0.70 -6.57 -9.48
N ALA A 12 1.42 -7.61 -9.07
CA ALA A 12 0.80 -8.87 -8.69
C ALA A 12 -0.13 -8.67 -7.49
N PHE A 13 0.31 -7.85 -6.52
CA PHE A 13 -0.48 -7.53 -5.35
C PHE A 13 -1.77 -6.79 -5.73
N GLN A 14 -1.68 -5.78 -6.57
CA GLN A 14 -2.85 -5.04 -7.03
C GLN A 14 -3.84 -5.97 -7.74
N ALA A 15 -3.35 -6.81 -8.64
CA ALA A 15 -4.21 -7.74 -9.36
C ALA A 15 -4.93 -8.69 -8.41
N ALA A 16 -4.23 -9.18 -7.38
CA ALA A 16 -4.81 -10.07 -6.38
C ALA A 16 -5.88 -9.37 -5.55
N ILE A 17 -5.65 -8.10 -5.17
CA ILE A 17 -6.64 -7.31 -4.44
C ILE A 17 -7.90 -7.13 -5.28
N GLU A 18 -7.73 -6.75 -6.53
CA GLU A 18 -8.86 -6.53 -7.44
C GLU A 18 -9.63 -7.81 -7.70
N LYS A 19 -8.93 -8.93 -7.83
CA LYS A 19 -9.55 -10.24 -7.98
C LYS A 19 -10.38 -10.62 -6.75
N ALA A 20 -10.00 -10.13 -5.59
CA ALA A 20 -10.75 -10.34 -4.35
C ALA A 20 -11.98 -9.42 -4.22
N GLY A 21 -12.25 -8.59 -5.23
CA GLY A 21 -13.43 -7.74 -5.26
C GLY A 21 -13.23 -6.35 -4.64
N ILE A 22 -12.00 -5.95 -4.38
CA ILE A 22 -11.67 -4.66 -3.78
C ILE A 22 -11.15 -3.73 -4.87
N ARG A 23 -11.75 -2.54 -4.98
CA ARG A 23 -11.29 -1.53 -5.92
C ARG A 23 -10.00 -0.91 -5.40
N VAL A 24 -9.02 -0.74 -6.27
CA VAL A 24 -7.75 -0.10 -5.90
C VAL A 24 -7.65 1.24 -6.63
N GLU A 25 -7.67 2.32 -5.88
CA GLU A 25 -7.53 3.65 -6.44
C GLU A 25 -6.06 4.01 -6.59
N LYS A 26 -5.26 3.73 -5.56
CA LYS A 26 -3.81 3.96 -5.58
C LYS A 26 -3.09 2.93 -4.74
N ILE A 27 -1.86 2.63 -5.13
CA ILE A 27 -0.90 1.94 -4.27
C ILE A 27 0.29 2.89 -4.11
N ILE A 28 0.66 3.18 -2.88
CA ILE A 28 1.72 4.13 -2.56
C ILE A 28 2.79 3.44 -1.74
N LEU A 29 4.01 3.44 -2.27
CA LEU A 29 5.18 2.95 -1.56
C LEU A 29 5.67 4.05 -0.64
N TYR A 30 5.90 3.73 0.63
CA TYR A 30 6.41 4.70 1.59
C TYR A 30 7.46 4.04 2.49
N GLY A 31 7.96 4.78 3.47
CA GLY A 31 8.98 4.27 4.38
C GLY A 31 10.35 4.18 3.72
N SER A 32 11.17 3.24 4.18
CA SER A 32 12.57 3.16 3.76
C SER A 32 12.76 2.92 2.26
N ARG A 33 11.89 2.16 1.64
CA ARG A 33 12.02 1.88 0.20
C ARG A 33 11.70 3.10 -0.66
N ALA A 34 10.78 3.94 -0.23
CA ALA A 34 10.50 5.20 -0.93
C ALA A 34 11.65 6.19 -0.77
N ALA A 35 12.32 6.15 0.38
CA ALA A 35 13.45 7.03 0.67
C ALA A 35 14.77 6.54 0.09
N GLY A 36 14.81 5.33 -0.47
CA GLY A 36 16.03 4.75 -1.02
C GLY A 36 17.00 4.22 0.03
N ALA A 37 16.59 4.17 1.30
CA ALA A 37 17.43 3.73 2.41
C ALA A 37 17.04 2.34 2.87
N CYS A 38 17.06 1.37 1.95
CA CYS A 38 16.62 0.03 2.25
C CYS A 38 17.66 -1.01 1.89
N HIS A 39 17.52 -2.18 2.52
CA HIS A 39 18.25 -3.38 2.20
C HIS A 39 17.34 -4.36 1.47
N GLU A 40 17.93 -5.41 0.91
CA GLU A 40 17.20 -6.44 0.19
C GLU A 40 16.07 -7.06 1.00
N ASP A 41 16.31 -7.25 2.31
CA ASP A 41 15.34 -7.87 3.22
C ASP A 41 14.44 -6.85 3.92
N SER A 42 14.54 -5.57 3.58
CA SER A 42 13.71 -4.54 4.20
C SER A 42 12.24 -4.73 3.84
N ASP A 43 11.38 -4.37 4.80
CA ASP A 43 9.94 -4.39 4.57
C ASP A 43 9.55 -3.50 3.40
N ILE A 44 8.48 -3.89 2.74
CA ILE A 44 7.90 -3.11 1.65
C ILE A 44 6.62 -2.48 2.18
N ASP A 45 6.75 -1.26 2.69
CA ASP A 45 5.62 -0.54 3.28
C ASP A 45 4.77 0.08 2.18
N VAL A 46 3.54 -0.36 2.07
CA VAL A 46 2.62 0.13 1.04
C VAL A 46 1.28 0.53 1.64
N ALA A 47 0.73 1.61 1.13
CA ALA A 47 -0.63 2.01 1.43
C ALA A 47 -1.51 1.68 0.23
N VAL A 48 -2.63 1.03 0.51
CA VAL A 48 -3.64 0.73 -0.51
C VAL A 48 -4.81 1.67 -0.28
N VAL A 49 -5.05 2.54 -1.23
CA VAL A 49 -6.15 3.51 -1.15
C VAL A 49 -7.34 2.95 -1.93
N SER A 50 -8.46 2.82 -1.26
CA SER A 50 -9.67 2.27 -1.88
C SER A 50 -10.92 2.95 -1.35
N PRO A 51 -11.92 3.20 -2.23
CA PRO A 51 -13.23 3.68 -1.77
C PRO A 51 -14.00 2.60 -0.99
N ASP A 52 -13.54 1.35 -1.04
CA ASP A 52 -14.17 0.24 -0.32
C ASP A 52 -13.68 0.13 1.13
N PHE A 53 -12.67 0.89 1.51
CA PHE A 53 -12.11 0.87 2.87
C PHE A 53 -12.74 1.94 3.76
N GLY A 54 -12.56 1.78 5.07
CA GLY A 54 -13.01 2.74 6.07
C GLY A 54 -14.16 2.22 6.93
N LYS A 55 -14.65 1.02 6.69
CA LYS A 55 -15.74 0.41 7.47
C LYS A 55 -15.21 -0.39 8.66
N ASP A 56 -14.20 -1.22 8.42
CA ASP A 56 -13.56 -2.02 9.46
C ASP A 56 -12.08 -2.12 9.12
N ARG A 57 -11.30 -1.21 9.67
CA ARG A 57 -9.87 -1.08 9.36
C ARG A 57 -9.07 -2.30 9.77
N PHE A 58 -9.46 -2.94 10.86
CA PHE A 58 -8.75 -4.13 11.31
C PHE A 58 -8.94 -5.29 10.33
N GLU A 59 -10.19 -5.58 9.97
CA GLU A 59 -10.47 -6.65 9.03
C GLU A 59 -9.89 -6.36 7.65
N GLU A 60 -9.99 -5.13 7.21
CA GLU A 60 -9.43 -4.69 5.92
C GLU A 60 -7.93 -4.89 5.90
N GLY A 61 -7.25 -4.54 7.00
CA GLY A 61 -5.80 -4.74 7.11
C GLY A 61 -5.40 -6.21 7.13
N VAL A 62 -6.14 -7.04 7.85
CA VAL A 62 -5.88 -8.48 7.90
C VAL A 62 -6.04 -9.09 6.50
N ARG A 63 -7.10 -8.70 5.79
CA ARG A 63 -7.36 -9.21 4.45
C ARG A 63 -6.25 -8.84 3.47
N LEU A 64 -5.81 -7.58 3.52
CA LEU A 64 -4.70 -7.13 2.68
C LEU A 64 -3.41 -7.89 3.02
N PHE A 65 -3.16 -8.09 4.31
CA PHE A 65 -1.98 -8.83 4.75
C PHE A 65 -1.98 -10.26 4.21
N GLN A 66 -3.12 -10.94 4.28
CA GLN A 66 -3.25 -12.30 3.78
C GLN A 66 -2.99 -12.38 2.28
N ILE A 67 -3.50 -11.42 1.53
CA ILE A 67 -3.26 -11.35 0.08
C ILE A 67 -1.78 -11.07 -0.20
N ALA A 68 -1.21 -10.10 0.51
CA ALA A 68 0.17 -9.69 0.33
C ALA A 68 1.15 -10.81 0.65
N PHE A 69 0.89 -11.56 1.72
CA PHE A 69 1.78 -12.63 2.16
C PHE A 69 2.01 -13.68 1.09
N LYS A 70 1.00 -13.93 0.28
CA LYS A 70 1.10 -14.91 -0.82
C LYS A 70 1.95 -14.39 -1.98
N ILE A 71 2.07 -13.08 -2.11
CA ILE A 71 2.88 -12.46 -3.16
C ILE A 71 4.32 -12.35 -2.71
N ASP A 72 4.53 -11.73 -1.54
CA ASP A 72 5.85 -11.54 -0.95
C ASP A 72 5.66 -11.20 0.54
N PRO A 73 6.22 -11.99 1.47
CA PRO A 73 6.03 -11.75 2.90
C PRO A 73 6.65 -10.45 3.40
N ARG A 74 7.49 -9.78 2.61
CA ARG A 74 8.03 -8.47 2.99
C ARG A 74 7.02 -7.35 2.84
N ILE A 75 5.95 -7.56 2.06
CA ILE A 75 4.94 -6.52 1.87
C ILE A 75 4.16 -6.32 3.17
N GLU A 76 4.17 -5.08 3.65
CA GLU A 76 3.39 -4.67 4.82
C GLU A 76 2.35 -3.65 4.37
N PRO A 77 1.13 -4.10 4.05
CA PRO A 77 0.11 -3.21 3.53
C PRO A 77 -0.72 -2.59 4.64
N ILE A 78 -1.15 -1.35 4.41
CA ILE A 78 -2.16 -0.72 5.26
C ILE A 78 -3.32 -0.25 4.39
N PRO A 79 -4.57 -0.37 4.87
CA PRO A 79 -5.72 0.14 4.15
C PRO A 79 -5.93 1.62 4.48
N ILE A 80 -6.20 2.42 3.45
CA ILE A 80 -6.58 3.81 3.62
C ILE A 80 -7.81 4.04 2.77
N SER A 81 -8.89 4.57 3.38
CA SER A 81 -10.06 4.92 2.58
C SER A 81 -9.74 6.07 1.63
N ALA A 82 -10.37 6.06 0.47
CA ALA A 82 -10.17 7.14 -0.50
C ALA A 82 -10.52 8.50 0.10
N GLU A 83 -11.54 8.54 0.95
CA GLU A 83 -11.95 9.76 1.64
C GLU A 83 -10.86 10.25 2.60
N SER A 84 -10.32 9.35 3.43
CA SER A 84 -9.27 9.70 4.39
C SER A 84 -8.01 10.19 3.67
N TYR A 85 -7.61 9.52 2.62
CA TYR A 85 -6.45 9.93 1.85
C TYR A 85 -6.58 11.34 1.28
N LYS A 86 -7.78 11.67 0.85
CA LYS A 86 -8.07 12.96 0.23
C LYS A 86 -8.21 14.09 1.26
N ASN A 87 -8.84 13.81 2.39
CA ASN A 87 -9.29 14.85 3.33
C ASN A 87 -8.54 14.92 4.65
N ASP A 88 -7.93 13.82 5.12
CA ASP A 88 -7.30 13.78 6.43
C ASP A 88 -5.87 14.27 6.38
N THR A 89 -5.69 15.59 6.41
CA THR A 89 -4.38 16.21 6.38
C THR A 89 -3.72 16.26 7.76
N TRP A 90 -4.48 16.02 8.83
CA TRP A 90 -4.00 16.11 10.21
C TRP A 90 -3.52 14.78 10.77
N VAL A 91 -3.84 13.66 10.13
CA VAL A 91 -3.38 12.35 10.56
C VAL A 91 -1.93 12.17 10.10
N PRO A 92 -0.96 12.06 11.02
CA PRO A 92 0.46 12.07 10.66
C PRO A 92 0.85 11.03 9.61
N LEU A 93 0.33 9.82 9.74
CA LEU A 93 0.67 8.75 8.79
C LEU A 93 0.13 9.04 7.39
N VAL A 94 -1.12 9.49 7.30
CA VAL A 94 -1.73 9.82 6.01
C VAL A 94 -0.99 10.99 5.36
N TYR A 95 -0.65 11.99 6.16
CA TYR A 95 0.12 13.13 5.69
C TYR A 95 1.48 12.69 5.13
N GLU A 96 2.20 11.86 5.87
CA GLU A 96 3.51 11.36 5.44
C GLU A 96 3.41 10.58 4.13
N ILE A 97 2.42 9.70 4.01
CA ILE A 97 2.22 8.91 2.81
C ILE A 97 1.92 9.81 1.62
N ARG A 98 1.07 10.81 1.81
CA ARG A 98 0.71 11.73 0.73
C ARG A 98 1.89 12.57 0.27
N GLU A 99 2.71 13.06 1.22
CA GLU A 99 3.79 13.99 0.90
C GLU A 99 5.09 13.30 0.51
N LYS A 100 5.40 12.18 1.13
CA LYS A 100 6.69 11.49 0.94
C LYS A 100 6.59 10.16 0.23
N GLY A 101 5.39 9.62 0.12
CA GLY A 101 5.19 8.34 -0.57
C GLY A 101 5.33 8.49 -2.07
N VAL A 102 5.63 7.37 -2.72
CA VAL A 102 5.73 7.29 -4.18
C VAL A 102 4.55 6.51 -4.69
N ALA A 103 3.69 7.16 -5.47
CA ALA A 103 2.57 6.48 -6.09
C ALA A 103 3.11 5.53 -7.16
N VAL A 104 2.66 4.28 -7.09
CA VAL A 104 3.10 3.27 -8.04
C VAL A 104 2.09 3.21 -9.18
N HIS A 105 2.57 3.48 -10.37
CA HIS A 105 1.73 3.43 -11.58
C HIS A 105 1.81 2.02 -12.17
N LEU A 106 0.70 1.33 -12.07
CA LEU A 106 0.59 -0.06 -12.52
C LEU A 106 -0.32 -0.20 -13.77
#